data_360982c5d9babc3ccef29a19545076d7
#
_entry.id   360982c5d9babc3ccef29a19545076d7
#
_cell.length_a   1.000
_cell.length_b   1.000
_cell.length_c   1.000
_cell.angle_alpha   90.00
_cell.angle_beta   90.00
_cell.angle_gamma   90.00
#
_symmetry.space_group_name_H-M   'P 1'
#
loop_
_entity.id
_entity.type
_entity.pdbx_description
1 polymer ?
#
loop_
_entity_poly.entity_id
_entity_poly.type
_entity_poly.pdbx_seq_one_letter_code
_entity_poly.pdbx_strand_id
1 'polypeptide(L)'
;MKNKVAIIGAGPSGITAIKNFSEAGFEVTAFERCEGVGGNWRFNDPSGHSSVFETTHIISSKYTSFYEDYPLPDSASDYPSHKELLEYFNNYADHFDIKKLIHFGTEVLHCKQKDNDTWTVKWKNLKDGQEFSDTYDALIVCNGHHHKPRYPDYPGEFSGEMIHSHDFKSSAPFVDKRVLVIGGGNSACDVAVETARVSKSTSISWRRGYYLIPKFMYGLPVDLYALKNRWMPAFLRAPFTKMMLEIFQGKNEDIGLQKPDQNLFATHPTVNSELYYAVRHGKVTPYKDIERLDGNTVHFVDGQSSEFDTIIACTGFKIQHPFFEKNFINYEEGKVPLLHRMIPADVNNLYFIGLFQPLGCIWPGAELQSKLAAKHLQGNWKPRKSIQRLIDEEIAKPDVKQIDTPRHTITVDDFSFRARLKKELNRPQNI
;
A
#
# COMPACT_ATOMS: atom_id res chain seq x y z
N MET A 1 -31.37 -12.11 15.78
CA MET A 1 -30.78 -12.61 14.52
C MET A 1 -29.34 -12.13 14.51
N LYS A 2 -28.38 -12.93 14.01
CA LYS A 2 -27.01 -12.45 13.81
C LYS A 2 -27.03 -11.43 12.67
N ASN A 3 -26.35 -10.29 12.85
CA ASN A 3 -26.21 -9.29 11.78
C ASN A 3 -25.36 -9.88 10.66
N LYS A 4 -25.85 -9.77 9.43
CA LYS A 4 -25.15 -10.21 8.21
C LYS A 4 -24.17 -9.14 7.75
N VAL A 5 -22.92 -9.49 7.52
CA VAL A 5 -21.92 -8.55 6.99
C VAL A 5 -21.31 -9.05 5.68
N ALA A 6 -21.19 -8.16 4.71
CA ALA A 6 -20.46 -8.39 3.48
C ALA A 6 -19.04 -7.82 3.59
N ILE A 7 -18.03 -8.62 3.19
CA ILE A 7 -16.63 -8.19 3.17
C ILE A 7 -16.11 -8.29 1.73
N ILE A 8 -15.55 -7.21 1.19
CA ILE A 8 -15.01 -7.17 -0.18
C ILE A 8 -13.49 -7.27 -0.13
N GLY A 9 -12.95 -8.37 -0.63
CA GLY A 9 -11.53 -8.68 -0.71
C GLY A 9 -11.05 -9.60 0.41
N ALA A 10 -10.20 -10.56 0.06
CA ALA A 10 -9.51 -11.49 0.97
C ALA A 10 -7.97 -11.37 0.90
N GLY A 11 -7.48 -10.16 0.65
CA GLY A 11 -6.10 -9.79 0.88
C GLY A 11 -5.76 -9.73 2.37
N PRO A 12 -4.53 -9.33 2.76
CA PRO A 12 -4.12 -9.29 4.17
C PRO A 12 -5.08 -8.53 5.10
N SER A 13 -5.67 -7.43 4.64
CA SER A 13 -6.67 -6.69 5.41
C SER A 13 -8.01 -7.42 5.49
N GLY A 14 -8.39 -8.12 4.42
CA GLY A 14 -9.67 -8.85 4.35
C GLY A 14 -9.69 -10.08 5.24
N ILE A 15 -8.65 -10.91 5.24
CA ILE A 15 -8.63 -12.14 6.04
C ILE A 15 -8.70 -11.86 7.53
N THR A 16 -8.04 -10.80 8.02
CA THR A 16 -8.17 -10.41 9.43
C THR A 16 -9.54 -9.78 9.75
N ALA A 17 -10.16 -9.07 8.78
CA ALA A 17 -11.53 -8.59 8.94
C ALA A 17 -12.52 -9.76 9.01
N ILE A 18 -12.43 -10.75 8.10
CA ILE A 18 -13.27 -11.94 8.10
C ILE A 18 -13.19 -12.65 9.46
N LYS A 19 -11.97 -12.89 9.95
CA LYS A 19 -11.72 -13.52 11.25
C LYS A 19 -12.34 -12.71 12.40
N ASN A 20 -12.04 -11.43 12.52
CA ASN A 20 -12.46 -10.61 13.67
C ASN A 20 -13.99 -10.36 13.69
N PHE A 21 -14.64 -10.18 12.54
CA PHE A 21 -16.09 -10.07 12.47
C PHE A 21 -16.78 -11.41 12.78
N SER A 22 -16.24 -12.55 12.31
CA SER A 22 -16.74 -13.88 12.63
C SER A 22 -16.64 -14.18 14.13
N GLU A 23 -15.49 -13.90 14.77
CA GLU A 23 -15.30 -14.04 16.21
C GLU A 23 -16.19 -13.11 17.04
N ALA A 24 -16.52 -11.92 16.51
CA ALA A 24 -17.49 -11.02 17.11
C ALA A 24 -18.95 -11.52 16.99
N GLY A 25 -19.18 -12.65 16.33
CA GLY A 25 -20.49 -13.29 16.23
C GLY A 25 -21.36 -12.84 15.05
N PHE A 26 -20.82 -12.09 14.09
CA PHE A 26 -21.52 -11.75 12.85
C PHE A 26 -21.61 -12.96 11.90
N GLU A 27 -22.63 -12.95 11.03
CA GLU A 27 -22.73 -13.84 9.89
C GLU A 27 -21.94 -13.21 8.72
N VAL A 28 -20.75 -13.73 8.44
CA VAL A 28 -19.83 -13.15 7.47
C VAL A 28 -19.95 -13.83 6.11
N THR A 29 -20.11 -13.03 5.06
CA THR A 29 -19.92 -13.44 3.66
C THR A 29 -18.83 -12.57 3.05
N ALA A 30 -17.75 -13.18 2.57
CA ALA A 30 -16.66 -12.46 1.93
C ALA A 30 -16.59 -12.80 0.44
N PHE A 31 -16.20 -11.81 -0.36
CA PHE A 31 -16.08 -11.91 -1.81
C PHE A 31 -14.64 -11.62 -2.23
N GLU A 32 -14.02 -12.57 -2.93
CA GLU A 32 -12.67 -12.43 -3.45
C GLU A 32 -12.63 -12.73 -4.95
N ARG A 33 -12.04 -11.82 -5.70
CA ARG A 33 -11.92 -11.95 -7.15
C ARG A 33 -10.94 -13.04 -7.58
N CYS A 34 -9.87 -13.23 -6.79
CA CYS A 34 -8.87 -14.28 -7.00
C CYS A 34 -9.39 -15.65 -6.53
N GLU A 35 -8.71 -16.72 -6.97
CA GLU A 35 -8.99 -18.10 -6.56
C GLU A 35 -8.39 -18.46 -5.18
N GLY A 36 -7.94 -17.48 -4.42
CA GLY A 36 -7.38 -17.69 -3.07
C GLY A 36 -7.08 -16.40 -2.35
N VAL A 37 -6.73 -16.52 -1.06
CA VAL A 37 -6.36 -15.38 -0.21
C VAL A 37 -4.99 -14.80 -0.58
N GLY A 38 -4.72 -13.56 -0.14
CA GLY A 38 -3.42 -12.91 -0.28
C GLY A 38 -3.42 -11.59 -1.06
N GLY A 39 -4.47 -11.33 -1.88
CA GLY A 39 -4.64 -10.08 -2.61
C GLY A 39 -3.40 -9.71 -3.43
N ASN A 40 -2.82 -8.54 -3.16
CA ASN A 40 -1.64 -8.06 -3.89
C ASN A 40 -0.40 -8.98 -3.83
N TRP A 41 -0.31 -9.88 -2.84
CA TRP A 41 0.83 -10.80 -2.68
C TRP A 41 0.73 -12.08 -3.54
N ARG A 42 -0.35 -12.24 -4.29
CA ARG A 42 -0.52 -13.33 -5.27
C ARG A 42 0.18 -12.98 -6.57
N PHE A 43 1.44 -13.36 -6.69
CA PHE A 43 2.23 -13.13 -7.91
C PHE A 43 1.55 -13.73 -9.14
N ASN A 44 1.45 -12.94 -10.21
CA ASN A 44 0.94 -13.33 -11.53
C ASN A 44 -0.45 -13.98 -11.51
N ASP A 45 -1.32 -13.52 -10.60
CA ASP A 45 -2.70 -14.00 -10.54
C ASP A 45 -3.51 -13.58 -11.78
N PRO A 46 -4.30 -14.48 -12.36
CA PRO A 46 -5.09 -14.21 -13.58
C PRO A 46 -6.08 -13.05 -13.45
N SER A 47 -6.49 -12.69 -12.23
CA SER A 47 -7.37 -11.54 -12.00
C SER A 47 -6.73 -10.18 -12.39
N GLY A 48 -5.40 -10.14 -12.56
CA GLY A 48 -4.64 -8.94 -12.85
C GLY A 48 -4.58 -7.93 -11.70
N HIS A 49 -4.98 -8.31 -10.48
CA HIS A 49 -5.03 -7.40 -9.33
C HIS A 49 -3.66 -7.12 -8.72
N SER A 50 -2.77 -8.10 -8.74
CA SER A 50 -1.46 -8.05 -8.08
C SER A 50 -0.48 -7.13 -8.80
N SER A 51 0.24 -6.31 -8.03
CA SER A 51 1.36 -5.47 -8.51
C SER A 51 2.73 -6.00 -8.08
N VAL A 52 2.81 -7.15 -7.43
CA VAL A 52 4.12 -7.76 -7.11
C VAL A 52 4.74 -8.38 -8.36
N PHE A 53 6.06 -8.43 -8.39
CA PHE A 53 6.86 -9.09 -9.41
C PHE A 53 7.71 -10.20 -8.79
N GLU A 54 8.35 -11.00 -9.63
CA GLU A 54 9.00 -12.26 -9.27
C GLU A 54 9.96 -12.19 -8.07
N THR A 55 10.71 -11.10 -7.95
CA THR A 55 11.72 -10.91 -6.90
C THR A 55 11.25 -9.98 -5.77
N THR A 56 9.95 -9.68 -5.69
CA THR A 56 9.41 -8.77 -4.68
C THR A 56 9.62 -9.30 -3.26
N HIS A 57 10.22 -8.47 -2.42
CA HIS A 57 10.28 -8.62 -0.98
C HIS A 57 9.58 -7.44 -0.30
N ILE A 58 9.02 -7.67 0.89
CA ILE A 58 8.46 -6.59 1.69
C ILE A 58 9.55 -5.57 2.08
N ILE A 59 9.15 -4.32 2.28
CA ILE A 59 10.05 -3.21 2.70
C ILE A 59 10.13 -3.01 4.21
N SER A 60 9.30 -3.69 4.98
CA SER A 60 9.34 -3.76 6.44
C SER A 60 9.78 -5.16 6.89
N SER A 61 10.40 -5.26 8.05
CA SER A 61 10.93 -6.55 8.51
C SER A 61 9.86 -7.45 9.12
N LYS A 62 10.18 -8.75 9.24
CA LYS A 62 9.32 -9.72 9.94
C LYS A 62 9.00 -9.32 11.37
N TYR A 63 9.86 -8.53 12.01
CA TYR A 63 9.71 -8.10 13.42
C TYR A 63 8.61 -7.06 13.63
N THR A 64 8.11 -6.45 12.57
CA THR A 64 7.03 -5.44 12.61
C THR A 64 5.83 -5.80 11.74
N SER A 65 5.94 -6.86 10.93
CA SER A 65 5.02 -7.21 9.83
C SER A 65 4.27 -8.51 10.09
N PHE A 66 3.54 -8.60 11.21
CA PHE A 66 2.75 -9.78 11.57
C PHE A 66 1.44 -9.38 12.26
N TYR A 67 0.44 -10.26 12.24
CA TYR A 67 -0.76 -10.13 13.07
C TYR A 67 -0.43 -10.42 14.52
N GLU A 68 -1.03 -9.70 15.46
CA GLU A 68 -0.73 -9.87 16.90
C GLU A 68 -1.12 -11.26 17.42
N ASP A 69 -2.15 -11.85 16.82
CA ASP A 69 -2.65 -13.19 17.17
C ASP A 69 -2.03 -14.32 16.33
N TYR A 70 -1.20 -13.98 15.33
CA TYR A 70 -0.53 -14.97 14.48
C TYR A 70 0.82 -14.42 14.01
N PRO A 71 1.90 -14.58 14.79
CA PRO A 71 3.22 -14.08 14.43
C PRO A 71 3.81 -14.82 13.23
N LEU A 72 4.72 -14.16 12.49
CA LEU A 72 5.53 -14.83 11.48
C LEU A 72 6.46 -15.88 12.15
N PRO A 73 6.74 -17.01 11.50
CA PRO A 73 7.65 -18.03 12.05
C PRO A 73 9.08 -17.48 12.15
N ASP A 74 9.84 -17.98 13.13
CA ASP A 74 11.25 -17.60 13.33
C ASP A 74 12.12 -17.87 12.11
N SER A 75 11.78 -18.91 11.33
CA SER A 75 12.44 -19.29 10.09
C SER A 75 12.21 -18.33 8.92
N ALA A 76 11.25 -17.40 9.01
CA ALA A 76 11.01 -16.42 7.95
C ALA A 76 12.22 -15.52 7.75
N SER A 77 12.47 -15.10 6.51
CA SER A 77 13.50 -14.11 6.16
C SER A 77 13.29 -12.79 6.91
N ASP A 78 14.36 -12.03 7.18
CA ASP A 78 14.22 -10.71 7.83
C ASP A 78 13.30 -9.77 7.04
N TYR A 79 13.35 -9.83 5.71
CA TYR A 79 12.40 -9.19 4.80
C TYR A 79 11.75 -10.27 3.94
N PRO A 80 10.60 -10.83 4.36
CA PRO A 80 9.97 -11.93 3.64
C PRO A 80 9.65 -11.62 2.19
N SER A 81 9.84 -12.60 1.32
CA SER A 81 9.44 -12.55 -0.08
C SER A 81 7.92 -12.62 -0.22
N HIS A 82 7.42 -12.27 -1.41
CA HIS A 82 5.99 -12.41 -1.72
C HIS A 82 5.51 -13.86 -1.55
N LYS A 83 6.38 -14.87 -1.77
CA LYS A 83 6.06 -16.30 -1.60
C LYS A 83 5.86 -16.65 -0.12
N GLU A 84 6.81 -16.25 0.74
CA GLU A 84 6.71 -16.46 2.19
C GLU A 84 5.48 -15.75 2.78
N LEU A 85 5.19 -14.53 2.30
CA LEU A 85 4.00 -13.79 2.75
C LEU A 85 2.70 -14.44 2.26
N LEU A 86 2.65 -14.93 1.01
CA LEU A 86 1.47 -15.63 0.52
C LEU A 86 1.21 -16.91 1.31
N GLU A 87 2.26 -17.67 1.65
CA GLU A 87 2.18 -18.83 2.52
C GLU A 87 1.67 -18.44 3.92
N TYR A 88 2.23 -17.39 4.51
CA TYR A 88 1.80 -16.87 5.81
C TYR A 88 0.31 -16.51 5.84
N PHE A 89 -0.22 -15.83 4.81
CA PHE A 89 -1.63 -15.48 4.72
C PHE A 89 -2.53 -16.70 4.49
N ASN A 90 -2.08 -17.69 3.74
CA ASN A 90 -2.79 -18.96 3.58
C ASN A 90 -2.87 -19.71 4.91
N ASN A 91 -1.74 -19.82 5.62
CA ASN A 91 -1.68 -20.49 6.92
C ASN A 91 -2.54 -19.76 7.97
N TYR A 92 -2.57 -18.42 7.96
CA TYR A 92 -3.49 -17.63 8.78
C TYR A 92 -4.96 -17.99 8.49
N ALA A 93 -5.34 -18.00 7.22
CA ALA A 93 -6.71 -18.29 6.81
C ALA A 93 -7.14 -19.73 7.14
N ASP A 94 -6.21 -20.70 7.06
CA ASP A 94 -6.43 -22.09 7.44
C ASP A 94 -6.52 -22.24 8.97
N HIS A 95 -5.60 -21.60 9.71
CA HIS A 95 -5.57 -21.67 11.18
C HIS A 95 -6.88 -21.19 11.81
N PHE A 96 -7.47 -20.11 11.28
CA PHE A 96 -8.74 -19.58 11.77
C PHE A 96 -9.97 -20.13 11.04
N ASP A 97 -9.81 -21.10 10.15
CA ASP A 97 -10.89 -21.76 9.37
C ASP A 97 -11.83 -20.77 8.67
N ILE A 98 -11.26 -19.67 8.14
CA ILE A 98 -12.05 -18.60 7.52
C ILE A 98 -12.27 -18.76 6.01
N LYS A 99 -11.54 -19.64 5.32
CA LYS A 99 -11.69 -19.86 3.87
C LYS A 99 -13.10 -20.27 3.46
N LYS A 100 -13.81 -20.99 4.33
CA LYS A 100 -15.21 -21.40 4.12
C LYS A 100 -16.22 -20.24 4.08
N LEU A 101 -15.82 -19.04 4.54
CA LEU A 101 -16.64 -17.82 4.53
C LEU A 101 -16.40 -16.97 3.28
N ILE A 102 -15.53 -17.44 2.37
CA ILE A 102 -15.07 -16.66 1.21
C ILE A 102 -15.60 -17.28 -0.08
N HIS A 103 -16.30 -16.48 -0.86
CA HIS A 103 -16.64 -16.80 -2.24
C HIS A 103 -15.47 -16.38 -3.13
N PHE A 104 -14.59 -17.33 -3.48
CA PHE A 104 -13.48 -17.12 -4.40
C PHE A 104 -13.97 -17.03 -5.85
N GLY A 105 -13.15 -16.47 -6.76
CA GLY A 105 -13.51 -16.27 -8.16
C GLY A 105 -14.77 -15.41 -8.32
N THR A 106 -14.98 -14.46 -7.42
CA THR A 106 -16.22 -13.70 -7.32
C THR A 106 -15.96 -12.19 -7.32
N GLU A 107 -16.47 -11.50 -8.34
CA GLU A 107 -16.34 -10.05 -8.49
C GLU A 107 -17.58 -9.33 -7.97
N VAL A 108 -17.40 -8.40 -7.04
CA VAL A 108 -18.46 -7.49 -6.60
C VAL A 108 -18.64 -6.40 -7.66
N LEU A 109 -19.84 -6.35 -8.24
CA LEU A 109 -20.18 -5.43 -9.33
C LEU A 109 -20.74 -4.11 -8.83
N HIS A 110 -21.60 -4.17 -7.80
CA HIS A 110 -22.30 -2.98 -7.31
C HIS A 110 -22.69 -3.11 -5.84
N CYS A 111 -22.52 -2.04 -5.08
CA CYS A 111 -22.97 -1.90 -3.70
C CYS A 111 -23.82 -0.63 -3.55
N LYS A 112 -25.00 -0.77 -2.99
CA LYS A 112 -25.93 0.35 -2.76
C LYS A 112 -26.49 0.30 -1.36
N GLN A 113 -26.39 1.42 -0.63
CA GLN A 113 -27.08 1.58 0.66
C GLN A 113 -28.58 1.81 0.44
N LYS A 114 -29.39 1.19 1.29
CA LYS A 114 -30.85 1.39 1.35
C LYS A 114 -31.21 2.40 2.44
N ASP A 115 -32.44 2.89 2.41
CA ASP A 115 -32.96 3.89 3.37
C ASP A 115 -32.95 3.40 4.84
N ASN A 116 -32.91 2.09 5.07
CA ASN A 116 -32.80 1.47 6.39
C ASN A 116 -31.37 1.13 6.82
N ASP A 117 -30.37 1.78 6.23
CA ASP A 117 -28.92 1.58 6.47
C ASP A 117 -28.38 0.17 6.15
N THR A 118 -29.17 -0.69 5.49
CA THR A 118 -28.68 -1.97 4.97
C THR A 118 -28.04 -1.80 3.58
N TRP A 119 -27.28 -2.80 3.14
CA TRP A 119 -26.53 -2.77 1.90
C TRP A 119 -27.01 -3.86 0.94
N THR A 120 -27.39 -3.49 -0.26
CA THR A 120 -27.54 -4.44 -1.37
C THR A 120 -26.18 -4.61 -2.02
N VAL A 121 -25.68 -5.83 -2.08
CA VAL A 121 -24.44 -6.21 -2.77
C VAL A 121 -24.81 -7.07 -3.97
N LYS A 122 -24.35 -6.69 -5.15
CA LYS A 122 -24.43 -7.48 -6.38
C LYS A 122 -23.04 -8.02 -6.72
N TRP A 123 -22.97 -9.30 -7.06
CA TRP A 123 -21.71 -9.93 -7.44
C TRP A 123 -21.89 -10.90 -8.60
N LYS A 124 -20.78 -11.25 -9.24
CA LYS A 124 -20.71 -12.18 -10.36
C LYS A 124 -19.70 -13.27 -10.05
N ASN A 125 -20.08 -14.52 -10.25
CA ASN A 125 -19.15 -15.64 -10.30
C ASN A 125 -18.37 -15.57 -11.62
N LEU A 126 -17.05 -15.51 -11.56
CA LEU A 126 -16.20 -15.32 -12.74
C LEU A 126 -16.05 -16.60 -13.58
N LYS A 127 -16.36 -17.78 -12.99
CA LYS A 127 -16.25 -19.07 -13.67
C LYS A 127 -17.40 -19.31 -14.66
N ASP A 128 -18.62 -18.99 -14.26
CA ASP A 128 -19.83 -19.28 -15.06
C ASP A 128 -20.56 -18.01 -15.52
N GLY A 129 -20.12 -16.84 -15.03
CA GLY A 129 -20.71 -15.55 -15.36
C GLY A 129 -22.03 -15.26 -14.68
N GLN A 130 -22.51 -16.13 -13.77
CA GLN A 130 -23.79 -15.95 -13.09
C GLN A 130 -23.74 -14.77 -12.09
N GLU A 131 -24.78 -13.96 -12.10
CA GLU A 131 -24.93 -12.80 -11.20
C GLU A 131 -25.90 -13.12 -10.05
N PHE A 132 -25.57 -12.60 -8.88
CA PHE A 132 -26.31 -12.76 -7.65
C PHE A 132 -26.48 -11.43 -6.94
N SER A 133 -27.42 -11.36 -6.01
CA SER A 133 -27.61 -10.18 -5.16
C SER A 133 -28.18 -10.61 -3.81
N ASP A 134 -27.69 -10.01 -2.73
CA ASP A 134 -28.23 -10.19 -1.37
C ASP A 134 -28.16 -8.89 -0.57
N THR A 135 -28.78 -8.88 0.60
CA THR A 135 -28.83 -7.72 1.50
C THR A 135 -28.07 -8.03 2.79
N TYR A 136 -27.25 -7.06 3.22
CA TYR A 136 -26.38 -7.15 4.39
C TYR A 136 -26.62 -5.96 5.33
N ASP A 137 -26.42 -6.16 6.62
CA ASP A 137 -26.56 -5.10 7.63
C ASP A 137 -25.37 -4.14 7.62
N ALA A 138 -24.21 -4.60 7.17
CA ALA A 138 -23.03 -3.76 7.02
C ALA A 138 -22.15 -4.20 5.85
N LEU A 139 -21.36 -3.24 5.32
CA LEU A 139 -20.38 -3.44 4.25
C LEU A 139 -18.98 -3.10 4.74
N ILE A 140 -18.06 -4.05 4.62
CA ILE A 140 -16.65 -3.90 4.98
C ILE A 140 -15.80 -3.98 3.70
N VAL A 141 -15.11 -2.88 3.38
CA VAL A 141 -14.32 -2.73 2.16
C VAL A 141 -12.84 -2.97 2.46
N CYS A 142 -12.30 -4.06 1.90
CA CYS A 142 -10.92 -4.51 2.05
C CYS A 142 -10.22 -4.69 0.70
N ASN A 143 -10.65 -3.97 -0.35
CA ASN A 143 -10.23 -4.19 -1.74
C ASN A 143 -8.80 -3.69 -2.07
N GLY A 144 -8.09 -3.09 -1.09
CA GLY A 144 -6.76 -2.53 -1.28
C GLY A 144 -6.74 -1.25 -2.14
N HIS A 145 -5.54 -0.68 -2.34
CA HIS A 145 -5.37 0.58 -3.06
C HIS A 145 -4.15 0.61 -4.01
N HIS A 146 -3.54 -0.55 -4.32
CA HIS A 146 -2.38 -0.68 -5.22
C HIS A 146 -2.72 -1.50 -6.48
N HIS A 147 -3.90 -1.27 -7.09
CA HIS A 147 -4.35 -2.02 -8.25
C HIS A 147 -4.75 -1.15 -9.46
N LYS A 148 -4.99 0.16 -9.28
CA LYS A 148 -5.30 1.08 -10.39
C LYS A 148 -4.08 1.94 -10.71
N PRO A 149 -3.34 1.67 -11.80
CA PRO A 149 -2.17 2.46 -12.21
C PRO A 149 -2.45 3.94 -12.38
N ARG A 150 -1.48 4.77 -11.98
CA ARG A 150 -1.43 6.18 -12.29
C ARG A 150 -0.30 6.43 -13.28
N TYR A 151 -0.64 6.66 -14.53
CA TYR A 151 0.35 7.05 -15.54
C TYR A 151 0.73 8.52 -15.41
N PRO A 152 1.99 8.89 -15.72
CA PRO A 152 2.39 10.29 -15.83
C PRO A 152 1.82 10.89 -17.13
N ASP A 153 1.67 12.20 -17.11
CA ASP A 153 1.25 12.99 -18.27
C ASP A 153 2.38 13.96 -18.63
N TYR A 154 3.16 13.60 -19.65
CA TYR A 154 4.25 14.42 -20.17
C TYR A 154 3.90 14.93 -21.58
N PRO A 155 4.32 16.16 -21.95
CA PRO A 155 4.14 16.67 -23.31
C PRO A 155 4.81 15.76 -24.35
N GLY A 156 4.17 15.62 -25.52
CA GLY A 156 4.68 14.83 -26.64
C GLY A 156 4.24 13.38 -26.62
N GLU A 157 4.83 12.56 -27.47
CA GLU A 157 4.49 11.16 -27.64
C GLU A 157 5.74 10.27 -27.56
N PHE A 158 5.63 9.15 -26.89
CA PHE A 158 6.66 8.13 -26.85
C PHE A 158 6.30 7.01 -27.84
N SER A 159 7.20 6.73 -28.81
CA SER A 159 6.98 5.70 -29.81
C SER A 159 7.32 4.28 -29.36
N GLY A 160 8.05 4.13 -28.25
CA GLY A 160 8.39 2.84 -27.65
C GLY A 160 7.25 2.30 -26.77
N GLU A 161 7.53 1.27 -26.03
CA GLU A 161 6.58 0.66 -25.10
C GLU A 161 6.57 1.42 -23.76
N MET A 162 5.40 1.84 -23.28
CA MET A 162 5.23 2.38 -21.94
C MET A 162 4.34 1.46 -21.11
N ILE A 163 4.90 0.89 -20.05
CA ILE A 163 4.15 0.07 -19.08
C ILE A 163 4.16 0.73 -17.70
N HIS A 164 3.24 0.33 -16.83
CA HIS A 164 3.27 0.69 -15.43
C HIS A 164 3.97 -0.40 -14.60
N SER A 165 4.56 -0.04 -13.46
CA SER A 165 5.17 -1.03 -12.53
C SER A 165 4.18 -2.10 -12.03
N HIS A 166 2.89 -1.84 -12.12
CA HIS A 166 1.84 -2.84 -11.90
C HIS A 166 1.98 -4.04 -12.85
N ASP A 167 2.35 -3.80 -14.10
CA ASP A 167 2.45 -4.80 -15.15
C ASP A 167 3.87 -5.38 -15.30
N PHE A 168 4.83 -4.81 -14.58
CA PHE A 168 6.17 -5.37 -14.45
C PHE A 168 6.11 -6.66 -13.60
N LYS A 169 6.34 -7.82 -14.24
CA LYS A 169 6.30 -9.12 -13.55
C LYS A 169 7.67 -9.78 -13.43
N SER A 170 8.57 -9.52 -14.36
CA SER A 170 9.97 -9.97 -14.32
C SER A 170 10.83 -9.07 -15.19
N SER A 171 12.15 -9.18 -15.07
CA SER A 171 13.11 -8.44 -15.91
C SER A 171 13.30 -9.08 -17.30
N ALA A 172 12.87 -10.31 -17.54
CA ALA A 172 13.10 -11.03 -18.79
C ALA A 172 12.69 -10.29 -20.08
N PRO A 173 11.52 -9.57 -20.14
CA PRO A 173 11.13 -8.83 -21.34
C PRO A 173 12.05 -7.66 -21.72
N PHE A 174 12.96 -7.27 -20.84
CA PHE A 174 13.82 -6.07 -20.99
C PHE A 174 15.26 -6.41 -21.35
N VAL A 175 15.55 -7.67 -21.66
CA VAL A 175 16.87 -8.10 -22.18
C VAL A 175 17.22 -7.27 -23.42
N ASP A 176 18.45 -6.74 -23.45
CA ASP A 176 19.01 -5.92 -24.52
C ASP A 176 18.25 -4.61 -24.85
N LYS A 177 17.24 -4.22 -24.09
CA LYS A 177 16.51 -2.95 -24.24
C LYS A 177 17.19 -1.79 -23.49
N ARG A 178 17.01 -0.57 -23.99
CA ARG A 178 17.29 0.68 -23.26
C ARG A 178 16.04 1.04 -22.46
N VAL A 179 16.15 0.96 -21.14
CA VAL A 179 14.99 1.11 -20.23
C VAL A 179 15.10 2.40 -19.44
N LEU A 180 14.00 3.18 -19.40
CA LEU A 180 13.84 4.30 -18.50
C LEU A 180 12.80 3.96 -17.43
N VAL A 181 13.17 4.03 -16.16
CA VAL A 181 12.27 3.90 -15.02
C VAL A 181 11.91 5.28 -14.48
N ILE A 182 10.62 5.60 -14.40
CA ILE A 182 10.13 6.90 -13.90
C ILE A 182 9.63 6.74 -12.47
N GLY A 183 10.21 7.50 -11.54
CA GLY A 183 9.80 7.55 -10.14
C GLY A 183 10.94 7.36 -9.16
N GLY A 184 10.75 7.72 -7.90
CA GLY A 184 11.75 7.63 -6.82
C GLY A 184 11.27 6.88 -5.58
N GLY A 185 10.16 6.14 -5.67
CA GLY A 185 9.66 5.28 -4.60
C GLY A 185 10.28 3.89 -4.63
N ASN A 186 9.90 3.04 -3.65
CA ASN A 186 10.44 1.67 -3.53
C ASN A 186 10.33 0.88 -4.85
N SER A 187 9.15 0.84 -5.49
CA SER A 187 8.98 0.13 -6.75
C SER A 187 9.92 0.62 -7.86
N ALA A 188 10.15 1.94 -7.96
CA ALA A 188 11.06 2.48 -8.97
C ALA A 188 12.50 2.03 -8.74
N CYS A 189 12.94 2.03 -7.49
CA CYS A 189 14.29 1.59 -7.12
C CYS A 189 14.49 0.09 -7.41
N ASP A 190 13.51 -0.74 -6.99
CA ASP A 190 13.57 -2.18 -7.19
C ASP A 190 13.51 -2.53 -8.69
N VAL A 191 12.59 -1.93 -9.46
CA VAL A 191 12.46 -2.16 -10.91
C VAL A 191 13.73 -1.71 -11.65
N ALA A 192 14.32 -0.56 -11.28
CA ALA A 192 15.57 -0.09 -11.90
C ALA A 192 16.74 -1.05 -11.64
N VAL A 193 16.84 -1.60 -10.43
CA VAL A 193 17.87 -2.60 -10.09
C VAL A 193 17.63 -3.90 -10.87
N GLU A 194 16.41 -4.41 -10.90
CA GLU A 194 16.08 -5.65 -11.60
C GLU A 194 16.30 -5.55 -13.12
N THR A 195 15.87 -4.44 -13.73
CA THR A 195 16.10 -4.22 -15.18
C THR A 195 17.56 -4.05 -15.50
N ALA A 196 18.35 -3.39 -14.65
CA ALA A 196 19.79 -3.20 -14.83
C ALA A 196 20.62 -4.50 -14.83
N ARG A 197 20.03 -5.62 -14.41
CA ARG A 197 20.68 -6.94 -14.44
C ARG A 197 20.72 -7.57 -15.84
N VAL A 198 19.78 -7.18 -16.72
CA VAL A 198 19.57 -7.85 -18.01
C VAL A 198 19.49 -6.90 -19.20
N SER A 199 19.15 -5.63 -19.00
CA SER A 199 18.98 -4.66 -20.07
C SER A 199 20.30 -4.23 -20.69
N LYS A 200 20.24 -3.68 -21.90
CA LYS A 200 21.38 -3.00 -22.53
C LYS A 200 21.82 -1.78 -21.73
N SER A 201 20.87 -1.02 -21.23
CA SER A 201 21.08 0.10 -20.31
C SER A 201 19.81 0.38 -19.52
N THR A 202 19.97 0.73 -18.25
CA THR A 202 18.86 1.20 -17.40
C THR A 202 19.13 2.61 -16.91
N SER A 203 18.12 3.45 -16.99
CA SER A 203 18.12 4.80 -16.44
C SER A 203 16.95 5.00 -15.48
N ILE A 204 17.12 5.92 -14.53
CA ILE A 204 16.06 6.29 -13.59
C ILE A 204 15.86 7.81 -13.61
N SER A 205 14.61 8.25 -13.76
CA SER A 205 14.23 9.67 -13.74
C SER A 205 13.46 10.02 -12.49
N TRP A 206 13.91 11.02 -11.77
CA TRP A 206 13.28 11.55 -10.56
C TRP A 206 12.81 12.99 -10.76
N ARG A 207 11.56 13.24 -10.43
CA ARG A 207 11.01 14.61 -10.40
C ARG A 207 11.58 15.45 -9.26
N ARG A 208 11.99 14.82 -8.16
CA ARG A 208 12.56 15.43 -6.95
C ARG A 208 13.48 14.43 -6.24
N GLY A 209 14.33 14.91 -5.33
CA GLY A 209 15.19 14.04 -4.56
C GLY A 209 14.45 13.23 -3.48
N TYR A 210 14.92 12.02 -3.22
CA TYR A 210 14.43 11.11 -2.19
C TYR A 210 15.56 10.66 -1.29
N TYR A 211 15.28 10.44 -0.01
CA TYR A 211 16.22 9.75 0.87
C TYR A 211 16.15 8.25 0.60
N LEU A 212 17.28 7.66 0.21
CA LEU A 212 17.44 6.21 0.15
C LEU A 212 17.84 5.70 1.53
N ILE A 213 17.01 4.87 2.12
CA ILE A 213 17.24 4.28 3.44
C ILE A 213 17.67 2.82 3.22
N PRO A 214 18.83 2.38 3.74
CA PRO A 214 19.25 0.99 3.59
C PRO A 214 18.32 0.06 4.38
N LYS A 215 18.15 -1.18 3.87
CA LYS A 215 17.35 -2.20 4.57
C LYS A 215 17.92 -2.55 5.95
N PHE A 216 19.26 -2.50 6.11
CA PHE A 216 19.94 -2.80 7.36
C PHE A 216 20.77 -1.61 7.83
N MET A 217 20.69 -1.31 9.13
CA MET A 217 21.56 -0.36 9.83
C MET A 217 22.14 -1.04 11.05
N TYR A 218 23.49 -1.04 11.17
CA TYR A 218 24.22 -1.69 12.26
C TYR A 218 23.84 -3.19 12.45
N GLY A 219 23.62 -3.90 11.33
CA GLY A 219 23.24 -5.32 11.35
C GLY A 219 21.78 -5.58 11.75
N LEU A 220 20.96 -4.54 11.98
CA LEU A 220 19.55 -4.67 12.29
C LEU A 220 18.70 -4.19 11.11
N PRO A 221 17.54 -4.82 10.84
CA PRO A 221 16.50 -4.26 9.97
C PRO A 221 16.18 -2.81 10.36
N VAL A 222 16.02 -1.93 9.37
CA VAL A 222 15.93 -0.48 9.62
C VAL A 222 14.71 -0.08 10.46
N ASP A 223 13.60 -0.78 10.33
CA ASP A 223 12.39 -0.55 11.13
C ASP A 223 12.57 -1.01 12.58
N LEU A 224 13.27 -2.13 12.80
CA LEU A 224 13.64 -2.58 14.13
C LEU A 224 14.65 -1.61 14.78
N TYR A 225 15.63 -1.11 14.00
CA TYR A 225 16.52 -0.06 14.45
C TYR A 225 15.76 1.21 14.85
N ALA A 226 14.81 1.64 14.03
CA ALA A 226 13.95 2.79 14.32
C ALA A 226 13.09 2.57 15.58
N LEU A 227 12.57 1.35 15.77
CA LEU A 227 11.81 0.96 16.96
C LEU A 227 12.66 1.06 18.23
N LYS A 228 13.87 0.50 18.22
CA LYS A 228 14.80 0.54 19.36
C LYS A 228 15.24 1.95 19.74
N ASN A 229 15.25 2.89 18.79
CA ASN A 229 15.66 4.29 19.00
C ASN A 229 14.48 5.24 19.26
N ARG A 230 13.29 4.74 19.54
CA ARG A 230 12.11 5.60 19.85
C ARG A 230 12.20 6.39 21.15
N TRP A 231 13.08 6.00 22.08
CA TRP A 231 13.35 6.78 23.27
C TRP A 231 13.94 8.16 22.94
N MET A 232 14.58 8.31 21.78
CA MET A 232 15.11 9.60 21.31
C MET A 232 13.96 10.53 20.89
N PRO A 233 13.94 11.80 21.35
CA PRO A 233 12.95 12.78 20.95
C PRO A 233 12.90 12.95 19.42
N ALA A 234 11.70 13.11 18.87
CA ALA A 234 11.48 13.15 17.42
C ALA A 234 12.28 14.26 16.71
N PHE A 235 12.49 15.42 17.36
CA PHE A 235 13.25 16.53 16.79
C PHE A 235 14.76 16.25 16.68
N LEU A 236 15.30 15.30 17.45
CA LEU A 236 16.70 14.86 17.35
C LEU A 236 16.85 13.65 16.41
N ARG A 237 15.84 12.81 16.35
CA ARG A 237 15.89 11.54 15.58
C ARG A 237 16.07 11.76 14.08
N ALA A 238 15.31 12.68 13.47
CA ALA A 238 15.40 12.94 12.04
C ALA A 238 16.78 13.51 11.62
N PRO A 239 17.31 14.57 12.24
CA PRO A 239 18.67 15.05 11.91
C PRO A 239 19.75 14.04 12.22
N PHE A 240 19.64 13.26 13.30
CA PHE A 240 20.61 12.19 13.60
C PHE A 240 20.59 11.11 12.53
N THR A 241 19.40 10.62 12.14
CA THR A 241 19.31 9.62 11.04
C THR A 241 19.85 10.15 9.73
N LYS A 242 19.56 11.42 9.39
CA LYS A 242 20.12 12.05 8.19
C LYS A 242 21.65 12.09 8.23
N MET A 243 22.24 12.53 9.33
CA MET A 243 23.69 12.57 9.52
C MET A 243 24.31 11.17 9.36
N MET A 244 23.68 10.16 9.94
CA MET A 244 24.14 8.77 9.81
C MET A 244 24.07 8.27 8.36
N LEU A 245 22.99 8.57 7.63
CA LEU A 245 22.87 8.23 6.20
C LEU A 245 23.98 8.89 5.38
N GLU A 246 24.24 10.18 5.60
CA GLU A 246 25.31 10.93 4.88
C GLU A 246 26.71 10.39 5.21
N ILE A 247 26.96 9.95 6.45
CA ILE A 247 28.25 9.33 6.83
C ILE A 247 28.46 7.97 6.15
N PHE A 248 27.42 7.13 6.08
CA PHE A 248 27.58 5.75 5.56
C PHE A 248 27.42 5.65 4.05
N GLN A 249 26.55 6.45 3.44
CA GLN A 249 26.23 6.36 2.00
C GLN A 249 26.81 7.54 1.19
N GLY A 250 27.15 8.67 1.86
CA GLY A 250 27.42 9.93 1.16
C GLY A 250 26.12 10.64 0.76
N LYS A 251 26.25 11.67 -0.06
CA LYS A 251 25.10 12.45 -0.53
C LYS A 251 24.63 11.94 -1.89
N ASN A 252 23.35 12.11 -2.17
CA ASN A 252 22.77 11.74 -3.47
C ASN A 252 23.48 12.45 -4.63
N GLU A 253 23.85 13.72 -4.43
CA GLU A 253 24.49 14.56 -5.44
C GLU A 253 25.86 14.00 -5.86
N ASP A 254 26.55 13.31 -4.97
CA ASP A 254 27.88 12.71 -5.25
C ASP A 254 27.79 11.56 -6.28
N ILE A 255 26.57 11.06 -6.54
CA ILE A 255 26.31 9.97 -7.49
C ILE A 255 25.32 10.38 -8.60
N GLY A 256 25.07 11.68 -8.78
CA GLY A 256 24.17 12.21 -9.83
C GLY A 256 22.67 12.12 -9.52
N LEU A 257 22.27 11.59 -8.37
CA LEU A 257 20.89 11.62 -7.92
C LEU A 257 20.54 13.02 -7.39
N GLN A 258 19.26 13.38 -7.46
CA GLN A 258 18.82 14.69 -6.99
C GLN A 258 18.87 14.79 -5.46
N LYS A 259 19.31 15.97 -4.99
CA LYS A 259 19.29 16.31 -3.57
C LYS A 259 17.85 16.26 -3.02
N PRO A 260 17.61 15.57 -1.89
CA PRO A 260 16.34 15.68 -1.20
C PRO A 260 16.09 17.14 -0.76
N ASP A 261 14.98 17.72 -1.23
CA ASP A 261 14.55 19.08 -0.91
C ASP A 261 13.65 19.16 0.32
N GLN A 262 13.42 18.02 0.96
CA GLN A 262 12.45 17.85 2.03
C GLN A 262 13.10 17.28 3.29
N ASN A 263 12.42 17.39 4.41
CA ASN A 263 12.83 16.73 5.63
C ASN A 263 12.69 15.20 5.51
N LEU A 264 13.58 14.49 6.18
CA LEU A 264 13.46 13.04 6.32
C LEU A 264 12.08 12.70 6.92
N PHE A 265 11.36 11.76 6.31
CA PHE A 265 9.98 11.39 6.63
C PHE A 265 8.87 12.36 6.20
N ALA A 266 9.18 13.49 5.55
CA ALA A 266 8.16 14.33 4.92
C ALA A 266 7.53 13.67 3.68
N THR A 267 8.12 12.61 3.19
CA THR A 267 7.58 11.69 2.18
C THR A 267 7.64 10.27 2.70
N HIS A 268 6.93 9.35 2.03
CA HIS A 268 7.08 7.93 2.35
C HIS A 268 8.54 7.50 2.12
N PRO A 269 9.20 6.84 3.10
CA PRO A 269 10.60 6.46 2.98
C PRO A 269 10.82 5.51 1.79
N THR A 270 11.91 5.73 1.06
CA THR A 270 12.37 4.79 0.04
C THR A 270 13.42 3.88 0.67
N VAL A 271 13.01 2.65 0.99
CA VAL A 271 13.86 1.64 1.62
C VAL A 271 14.47 0.76 0.53
N ASN A 272 15.68 1.08 0.10
CA ASN A 272 16.38 0.31 -0.91
C ASN A 272 17.89 0.44 -0.71
N SER A 273 18.60 -0.68 -0.63
CA SER A 273 20.07 -0.70 -0.52
C SER A 273 20.78 -0.78 -1.88
N GLU A 274 20.14 -1.38 -2.88
CA GLU A 274 20.81 -1.80 -4.11
C GLU A 274 20.93 -0.69 -5.15
N LEU A 275 19.95 0.23 -5.23
CA LEU A 275 19.99 1.31 -6.22
C LEU A 275 21.22 2.18 -6.05
N TYR A 276 21.62 2.49 -4.83
CA TYR A 276 22.81 3.27 -4.54
C TYR A 276 24.07 2.63 -5.16
N TYR A 277 24.23 1.32 -4.99
CA TYR A 277 25.35 0.58 -5.58
C TYR A 277 25.21 0.46 -7.10
N ALA A 278 24.00 0.25 -7.61
CA ALA A 278 23.77 0.16 -9.05
C ALA A 278 24.14 1.46 -9.78
N VAL A 279 23.85 2.62 -9.19
CA VAL A 279 24.27 3.92 -9.72
C VAL A 279 25.79 4.09 -9.63
N ARG A 280 26.40 3.80 -8.49
CA ARG A 280 27.87 3.90 -8.32
C ARG A 280 28.67 2.96 -9.22
N HIS A 281 28.09 1.82 -9.57
CA HIS A 281 28.70 0.88 -10.51
C HIS A 281 28.42 1.25 -11.99
N GLY A 282 27.72 2.35 -12.25
CA GLY A 282 27.38 2.78 -13.62
C GLY A 282 26.34 1.87 -14.31
N LYS A 283 25.63 1.00 -13.55
CA LYS A 283 24.59 0.13 -14.08
C LYS A 283 23.26 0.83 -14.25
N VAL A 284 23.01 1.89 -13.47
CA VAL A 284 21.82 2.73 -13.55
C VAL A 284 22.27 4.18 -13.70
N THR A 285 21.80 4.86 -14.76
CA THR A 285 22.08 6.26 -15.03
C THR A 285 20.94 7.13 -14.47
N PRO A 286 21.21 8.04 -13.52
CA PRO A 286 20.19 8.95 -13.01
C PRO A 286 19.96 10.14 -13.96
N TYR A 287 18.69 10.50 -14.16
CA TYR A 287 18.25 11.72 -14.85
C TYR A 287 17.30 12.52 -13.96
N LYS A 288 17.20 13.82 -14.26
CA LYS A 288 16.16 14.69 -13.66
C LYS A 288 14.78 14.40 -14.23
N ASP A 289 13.80 15.24 -13.90
CA ASP A 289 12.43 15.08 -14.41
C ASP A 289 12.38 15.16 -15.93
N ILE A 290 11.38 14.53 -16.51
CA ILE A 290 11.13 14.57 -17.95
C ILE A 290 10.48 15.91 -18.30
N GLU A 291 10.99 16.58 -19.33
CA GLU A 291 10.42 17.79 -19.90
C GLU A 291 9.41 17.43 -20.99
N ARG A 292 9.78 16.57 -21.94
CA ARG A 292 8.93 16.11 -23.04
C ARG A 292 9.41 14.79 -23.64
N LEU A 293 8.49 14.16 -24.36
CA LEU A 293 8.72 12.93 -25.13
C LEU A 293 8.75 13.29 -26.63
N ASP A 294 9.66 12.65 -27.39
CA ASP A 294 9.79 12.92 -28.82
C ASP A 294 10.22 11.62 -29.54
N GLY A 295 9.25 10.84 -29.99
CA GLY A 295 9.52 9.51 -30.52
C GLY A 295 10.19 8.62 -29.47
N ASN A 296 11.36 8.07 -29.74
CA ASN A 296 12.13 7.27 -28.77
C ASN A 296 13.04 8.14 -27.89
N THR A 297 13.14 9.45 -28.14
CA THR A 297 13.98 10.38 -27.39
C THR A 297 13.20 10.97 -26.23
N VAL A 298 13.77 10.91 -25.03
CA VAL A 298 13.24 11.60 -23.84
C VAL A 298 14.14 12.79 -23.54
N HIS A 299 13.55 13.97 -23.42
CA HIS A 299 14.21 15.21 -23.03
C HIS A 299 13.97 15.48 -21.56
N PHE A 300 15.03 15.86 -20.84
CA PHE A 300 14.99 16.14 -19.41
C PHE A 300 15.11 17.64 -19.12
N VAL A 301 14.55 18.08 -17.99
CA VAL A 301 14.47 19.50 -17.60
C VAL A 301 15.83 20.21 -17.44
N ASP A 302 16.93 19.48 -17.44
CA ASP A 302 18.30 20.03 -17.38
C ASP A 302 18.97 20.11 -18.76
N GLY A 303 18.20 19.89 -19.84
CA GLY A 303 18.70 19.96 -21.21
C GLY A 303 19.36 18.68 -21.72
N GLN A 304 19.47 17.64 -20.89
CA GLN A 304 19.92 16.33 -21.35
C GLN A 304 18.85 15.64 -22.18
N SER A 305 19.23 14.71 -23.04
CA SER A 305 18.33 13.83 -23.77
C SER A 305 18.94 12.46 -23.98
N SER A 306 18.12 11.44 -24.09
CA SER A 306 18.56 10.07 -24.38
C SER A 306 17.45 9.27 -25.05
N GLU A 307 17.82 8.23 -25.76
CA GLU A 307 16.88 7.34 -26.45
C GLU A 307 16.57 6.11 -25.59
N PHE A 308 15.29 5.71 -25.58
CA PHE A 308 14.81 4.55 -24.87
C PHE A 308 13.91 3.68 -25.76
N ASP A 309 13.90 2.37 -25.48
CA ASP A 309 13.04 1.40 -26.14
C ASP A 309 11.79 1.14 -25.29
N THR A 310 11.91 1.28 -23.96
CA THR A 310 10.80 1.06 -23.01
C THR A 310 10.87 2.07 -21.87
N ILE A 311 9.70 2.56 -21.45
CA ILE A 311 9.49 3.34 -20.24
C ILE A 311 8.69 2.52 -19.24
N ILE A 312 9.16 2.42 -17.99
CA ILE A 312 8.44 1.79 -16.88
C ILE A 312 8.01 2.87 -15.89
N ALA A 313 6.71 3.19 -15.86
CA ALA A 313 6.14 4.19 -14.99
C ALA A 313 5.91 3.62 -13.58
N CYS A 314 6.74 4.01 -12.61
CA CYS A 314 6.58 3.67 -11.19
C CYS A 314 5.97 4.86 -10.42
N THR A 315 4.87 5.39 -10.93
CA THR A 315 4.28 6.67 -10.53
C THR A 315 3.11 6.51 -9.55
N GLY A 316 2.93 5.29 -9.02
CA GLY A 316 1.95 4.96 -7.98
C GLY A 316 0.56 4.67 -8.52
N PHE A 317 -0.43 4.69 -7.63
CA PHE A 317 -1.77 4.19 -7.89
C PHE A 317 -2.84 5.23 -7.54
N LYS A 318 -4.04 5.06 -8.11
CA LYS A 318 -5.25 5.77 -7.72
C LYS A 318 -6.06 4.87 -6.77
N ILE A 319 -6.68 5.47 -5.75
CA ILE A 319 -7.63 4.76 -4.89
C ILE A 319 -8.93 4.60 -5.66
N GLN A 320 -9.40 3.37 -5.81
CA GLN A 320 -10.61 3.08 -6.58
C GLN A 320 -11.51 2.06 -5.87
N HIS A 321 -12.81 2.33 -5.90
CA HIS A 321 -13.88 1.46 -5.42
C HIS A 321 -14.90 1.29 -6.55
N PRO A 322 -14.65 0.41 -7.54
CA PRO A 322 -15.42 0.35 -8.79
C PRO A 322 -16.87 -0.11 -8.59
N PHE A 323 -17.17 -0.71 -7.45
CA PHE A 323 -18.50 -1.18 -7.07
C PHE A 323 -19.40 -0.09 -6.45
N PHE A 324 -18.89 1.12 -6.23
CA PHE A 324 -19.68 2.28 -5.84
C PHE A 324 -19.99 3.18 -7.04
N GLU A 325 -21.15 3.85 -7.00
CA GLU A 325 -21.47 4.92 -7.92
C GLU A 325 -20.46 6.08 -7.76
N LYS A 326 -20.02 6.70 -8.87
CA LYS A 326 -18.97 7.74 -8.84
C LYS A 326 -19.27 8.91 -7.88
N ASN A 327 -20.55 9.24 -7.71
CA ASN A 327 -20.98 10.36 -6.87
C ASN A 327 -21.20 9.95 -5.40
N PHE A 328 -21.13 8.67 -5.09
CA PHE A 328 -21.36 8.17 -3.72
C PHE A 328 -20.07 8.25 -2.89
N ILE A 329 -19.02 7.59 -3.31
CA ILE A 329 -17.68 7.64 -2.70
C ILE A 329 -16.64 7.63 -3.82
N ASN A 330 -15.84 8.70 -3.89
CA ASN A 330 -14.74 8.80 -4.84
C ASN A 330 -13.48 9.34 -4.12
N TYR A 331 -12.47 8.49 -3.98
CA TYR A 331 -11.19 8.83 -3.37
C TYR A 331 -10.02 8.87 -4.37
N GLU A 332 -10.29 8.87 -5.69
CA GLU A 332 -9.25 8.85 -6.74
C GLU A 332 -8.27 10.03 -6.63
N GLU A 333 -8.74 11.18 -6.18
CA GLU A 333 -7.91 12.37 -5.93
C GLU A 333 -7.17 12.35 -4.59
N GLY A 334 -7.34 11.29 -3.79
CA GLY A 334 -6.62 11.06 -2.55
C GLY A 334 -7.22 11.73 -1.31
N LYS A 335 -8.31 12.49 -1.38
CA LYS A 335 -9.00 12.98 -0.19
C LYS A 335 -9.84 11.88 0.42
N VAL A 336 -9.42 11.38 1.58
CA VAL A 336 -10.04 10.23 2.26
C VAL A 336 -10.44 10.64 3.70
N PRO A 337 -11.60 11.31 3.88
CA PRO A 337 -12.08 11.78 5.19
C PRO A 337 -12.73 10.63 5.98
N LEU A 338 -11.93 9.80 6.61
CA LEU A 338 -12.36 8.64 7.39
C LEU A 338 -11.79 8.72 8.81
N LEU A 339 -12.64 8.62 9.83
CA LEU A 339 -12.17 8.47 11.22
C LEU A 339 -11.35 7.18 11.35
N HIS A 340 -10.15 7.29 11.93
CA HIS A 340 -9.18 6.21 12.03
C HIS A 340 -8.88 5.53 10.68
N ARG A 341 -9.00 6.26 9.57
CA ARG A 341 -8.87 5.76 8.21
C ARG A 341 -9.86 4.61 7.87
N MET A 342 -10.99 4.51 8.57
CA MET A 342 -11.94 3.41 8.35
C MET A 342 -13.42 3.81 8.36
N ILE A 343 -13.88 4.82 9.12
CA ILE A 343 -15.30 5.13 9.28
C ILE A 343 -15.64 6.45 8.59
N PRO A 344 -16.50 6.47 7.56
CA PRO A 344 -17.02 7.71 6.97
C PRO A 344 -18.00 8.41 7.92
N ALA A 345 -18.15 9.74 7.77
CA ALA A 345 -19.05 10.53 8.63
C ALA A 345 -20.52 10.36 8.26
N ASP A 346 -20.81 10.29 6.97
CA ASP A 346 -22.17 10.45 6.43
C ASP A 346 -22.78 9.14 5.93
N VAL A 347 -22.12 8.00 6.16
CA VAL A 347 -22.56 6.68 5.67
C VAL A 347 -22.51 5.69 6.82
N ASN A 348 -23.69 5.20 7.23
CA ASN A 348 -23.79 4.21 8.30
C ASN A 348 -23.43 2.80 7.82
N ASN A 349 -22.91 1.98 8.75
CA ASN A 349 -22.59 0.58 8.51
C ASN A 349 -21.67 0.32 7.33
N LEU A 350 -20.78 1.28 7.03
CA LEU A 350 -19.70 1.18 6.05
C LEU A 350 -18.35 1.33 6.73
N TYR A 351 -17.43 0.40 6.44
CA TYR A 351 -16.09 0.40 7.00
C TYR A 351 -15.05 0.11 5.92
N PHE A 352 -13.94 0.84 5.94
CA PHE A 352 -12.76 0.59 5.11
C PHE A 352 -11.65 0.02 5.97
N ILE A 353 -11.16 -1.18 5.67
CA ILE A 353 -10.07 -1.82 6.43
C ILE A 353 -8.82 -1.91 5.55
N GLY A 354 -7.72 -1.34 6.05
CA GLY A 354 -6.45 -1.28 5.31
C GLY A 354 -6.36 -0.14 4.29
N LEU A 355 -7.27 0.85 4.33
CA LEU A 355 -7.19 2.04 3.48
C LEU A 355 -6.31 3.12 4.15
N PHE A 356 -5.07 2.77 4.40
CA PHE A 356 -4.03 3.68 4.91
C PHE A 356 -2.65 3.20 4.47
N GLN A 357 -1.69 4.13 4.41
CA GLN A 357 -0.30 3.85 4.05
C GLN A 357 0.59 4.12 5.26
N PRO A 358 0.97 3.09 6.03
CA PRO A 358 1.85 3.27 7.18
C PRO A 358 3.31 3.48 6.75
N LEU A 359 4.09 4.13 7.60
CA LEU A 359 5.55 4.05 7.54
C LEU A 359 6.02 2.70 8.11
N GLY A 360 5.52 1.60 7.55
CA GLY A 360 5.65 0.24 8.03
C GLY A 360 4.71 -0.70 7.29
N CYS A 361 4.10 -1.64 8.02
CA CYS A 361 3.24 -2.69 7.48
C CYS A 361 1.75 -2.39 7.66
N ILE A 362 0.92 -2.71 6.64
CA ILE A 362 -0.53 -2.43 6.66
C ILE A 362 -1.30 -3.38 7.59
N TRP A 363 -1.06 -4.70 7.52
CA TRP A 363 -1.96 -5.68 8.14
C TRP A 363 -2.00 -5.68 9.66
N PRO A 364 -0.95 -5.32 10.45
CA PRO A 364 -1.11 -5.16 11.89
C PRO A 364 -2.06 -4.04 12.29
N GLY A 365 -2.07 -2.95 11.51
CA GLY A 365 -3.03 -1.85 11.69
C GLY A 365 -4.44 -2.22 11.25
N ALA A 366 -4.56 -2.98 10.13
CA ALA A 366 -5.84 -3.47 9.62
C ALA A 366 -6.51 -4.45 10.60
N GLU A 367 -5.73 -5.28 11.30
CA GLU A 367 -6.22 -6.12 12.38
C GLU A 367 -6.87 -5.30 13.50
N LEU A 368 -6.22 -4.25 13.96
CA LEU A 368 -6.77 -3.36 14.99
C LEU A 368 -8.00 -2.59 14.49
N GLN A 369 -7.99 -2.14 13.22
CA GLN A 369 -9.15 -1.51 12.60
C GLN A 369 -10.35 -2.47 12.58
N SER A 370 -10.15 -3.72 12.14
CA SER A 370 -11.24 -4.70 12.05
C SER A 370 -11.84 -5.04 13.43
N LYS A 371 -11.01 -5.17 14.47
CA LYS A 371 -11.44 -5.34 15.86
C LYS A 371 -12.27 -4.14 16.34
N LEU A 372 -11.85 -2.92 16.02
CA LEU A 372 -12.57 -1.71 16.41
C LEU A 372 -13.87 -1.53 15.64
N ALA A 373 -13.87 -1.82 14.33
CA ALA A 373 -15.05 -1.78 13.48
C ALA A 373 -16.13 -2.78 13.94
N ALA A 374 -15.73 -4.01 14.28
CA ALA A 374 -16.63 -5.01 14.83
C ALA A 374 -17.26 -4.55 16.16
N LYS A 375 -16.47 -3.98 17.08
CA LYS A 375 -16.98 -3.38 18.33
C LYS A 375 -17.94 -2.22 18.07
N HIS A 376 -17.66 -1.38 17.07
CA HIS A 376 -18.55 -0.26 16.70
C HIS A 376 -19.88 -0.77 16.17
N LEU A 377 -19.86 -1.73 15.26
CA LEU A 377 -21.08 -2.32 14.68
C LEU A 377 -21.93 -3.07 15.73
N GLN A 378 -21.30 -3.66 16.76
CA GLN A 378 -22.02 -4.25 17.91
C GLN A 378 -22.60 -3.20 18.88
N GLY A 379 -22.25 -1.91 18.74
CA GLY A 379 -22.58 -0.88 19.72
C GLY A 379 -21.69 -0.88 20.98
N ASN A 380 -20.67 -1.75 21.03
CA ASN A 380 -19.74 -1.91 22.16
C ASN A 380 -18.62 -0.86 22.17
N TRP A 381 -18.53 -0.05 21.13
CA TRP A 381 -17.66 1.13 21.07
C TRP A 381 -18.40 2.28 20.37
N LYS A 382 -18.33 3.47 20.94
CA LYS A 382 -18.90 4.70 20.37
C LYS A 382 -17.85 5.81 20.33
N PRO A 383 -17.80 6.61 19.26
CA PRO A 383 -16.90 7.78 19.22
C PRO A 383 -17.28 8.78 20.30
N ARG A 384 -16.29 9.52 20.85
CA ARG A 384 -16.50 10.52 21.93
C ARG A 384 -17.20 11.79 21.47
N LYS A 385 -17.15 12.08 20.18
CA LYS A 385 -17.72 13.24 19.49
C LYS A 385 -18.35 12.73 18.20
N SER A 386 -19.04 13.61 17.45
CA SER A 386 -19.46 13.24 16.09
C SER A 386 -18.27 12.79 15.25
N ILE A 387 -18.48 11.82 14.37
CA ILE A 387 -17.43 11.24 13.50
C ILE A 387 -16.78 12.37 12.68
N GLN A 388 -17.58 13.27 12.09
CA GLN A 388 -17.05 14.41 11.33
C GLN A 388 -16.08 15.25 12.13
N ARG A 389 -16.43 15.63 13.38
CA ARG A 389 -15.53 16.43 14.22
C ARG A 389 -14.23 15.73 14.54
N LEU A 390 -14.27 14.41 14.74
CA LEU A 390 -13.04 13.63 14.98
C LEU A 390 -12.18 13.52 13.73
N ILE A 391 -12.79 13.39 12.54
CA ILE A 391 -12.09 13.46 11.25
C ILE A 391 -11.38 14.82 11.10
N ASP A 392 -12.08 15.92 11.37
CA ASP A 392 -11.53 17.28 11.29
C ASP A 392 -10.34 17.45 12.24
N GLU A 393 -10.42 16.89 13.45
CA GLU A 393 -9.34 16.89 14.45
C GLU A 393 -8.13 16.06 13.97
N GLU A 394 -8.34 14.89 13.31
CA GLU A 394 -7.26 14.08 12.73
C GLU A 394 -6.61 14.78 11.53
N ILE A 395 -7.39 15.45 10.68
CA ILE A 395 -6.87 16.24 9.56
C ILE A 395 -6.06 17.44 10.04
N ALA A 396 -6.54 18.14 11.07
CA ALA A 396 -5.84 19.32 11.64
C ALA A 396 -4.53 18.94 12.36
N LYS A 397 -4.44 17.73 12.90
CA LYS A 397 -3.27 17.21 13.63
C LYS A 397 -2.84 15.83 13.10
N PRO A 398 -2.30 15.76 11.89
CA PRO A 398 -1.90 14.49 11.30
C PRO A 398 -0.73 13.88 12.08
N ASP A 399 -0.68 12.54 12.13
CA ASP A 399 0.40 11.78 12.78
C ASP A 399 1.77 12.07 12.14
N VAL A 400 1.79 12.35 10.85
CA VAL A 400 2.97 12.69 10.07
C VAL A 400 2.70 13.92 9.24
N LYS A 401 3.52 14.94 9.37
CA LYS A 401 3.50 16.11 8.47
C LYS A 401 4.20 15.74 7.18
N GLN A 402 3.41 15.42 6.18
CA GLN A 402 3.89 15.14 4.83
C GLN A 402 3.51 16.25 3.86
N ILE A 403 4.16 16.21 2.69
CA ILE A 403 3.80 17.10 1.59
C ILE A 403 2.37 16.80 1.12
N ASP A 404 1.63 17.85 0.79
CA ASP A 404 0.27 17.73 0.27
C ASP A 404 0.28 17.18 -1.16
N THR A 405 0.09 15.87 -1.26
CA THR A 405 -0.10 15.18 -2.54
C THR A 405 -1.11 14.05 -2.37
N PRO A 406 -1.84 13.64 -3.41
CA PRO A 406 -2.82 12.56 -3.34
C PRO A 406 -2.27 11.26 -2.73
N ARG A 407 -0.99 10.96 -2.95
CA ARG A 407 -0.32 9.78 -2.40
C ARG A 407 -0.20 9.81 -0.87
N HIS A 408 -0.05 10.99 -0.27
CA HIS A 408 0.28 11.12 1.15
C HIS A 408 -0.93 11.34 2.06
N THR A 409 -2.12 11.52 1.48
CA THR A 409 -3.35 11.80 2.27
C THR A 409 -3.77 10.66 3.19
N ILE A 410 -3.42 9.41 2.84
CA ILE A 410 -3.69 8.22 3.66
C ILE A 410 -2.49 7.77 4.50
N THR A 411 -1.38 8.54 4.51
CA THR A 411 -0.20 8.16 5.27
C THR A 411 -0.41 8.33 6.77
N VAL A 412 0.13 7.39 7.53
CA VAL A 412 0.13 7.39 9.00
C VAL A 412 1.50 6.96 9.54
N ASP A 413 1.87 7.44 10.73
CA ASP A 413 2.95 6.82 11.50
C ASP A 413 2.45 5.50 12.09
N ASP A 414 3.04 4.39 11.70
CA ASP A 414 2.56 3.04 12.04
C ASP A 414 2.36 2.85 13.55
N PHE A 415 3.32 3.30 14.33
CA PHE A 415 3.29 3.05 15.77
C PHE A 415 2.27 3.91 16.50
N SER A 416 2.21 5.22 16.20
CA SER A 416 1.23 6.11 16.82
C SER A 416 -0.19 5.77 16.37
N PHE A 417 -0.37 5.37 15.13
CA PHE A 417 -1.65 4.92 14.60
C PHE A 417 -2.13 3.66 15.32
N ARG A 418 -1.30 2.62 15.42
CA ARG A 418 -1.63 1.39 16.16
C ARG A 418 -1.85 1.66 17.65
N ALA A 419 -1.02 2.50 18.28
CA ALA A 419 -1.21 2.87 19.68
C ALA A 419 -2.55 3.60 19.91
N ARG A 420 -2.98 4.47 18.99
CA ARG A 420 -4.29 5.13 19.03
C ARG A 420 -5.44 4.12 18.90
N LEU A 421 -5.38 3.19 17.94
CA LEU A 421 -6.39 2.14 17.78
C LEU A 421 -6.47 1.25 19.03
N LYS A 422 -5.33 0.82 19.60
CA LYS A 422 -5.29 0.05 20.86
C LYS A 422 -5.91 0.82 22.02
N LYS A 423 -5.64 2.13 22.13
CA LYS A 423 -6.26 2.97 23.14
C LYS A 423 -7.78 3.03 22.99
N GLU A 424 -8.29 3.15 21.77
CA GLU A 424 -9.74 3.12 21.52
C GLU A 424 -10.35 1.75 21.79
N LEU A 425 -9.70 0.65 21.42
CA LEU A 425 -10.13 -0.71 21.72
C LEU A 425 -10.26 -1.01 23.21
N ASN A 426 -9.34 -0.45 24.03
CA ASN A 426 -9.28 -0.67 25.47
C ASN A 426 -10.03 0.40 26.27
N ARG A 427 -10.64 1.38 25.59
CA ARG A 427 -11.35 2.47 26.26
C ARG A 427 -12.63 1.94 26.91
N PRO A 428 -12.81 2.17 28.24
CA PRO A 428 -14.10 1.91 28.89
C PRO A 428 -15.22 2.66 28.19
N GLN A 429 -16.30 1.97 27.90
CA GLN A 429 -17.53 2.60 27.41
C GLN A 429 -18.46 2.77 28.62
N ASN A 430 -18.86 4.00 28.91
CA ASN A 430 -19.99 4.24 29.80
C ASN A 430 -21.24 3.83 29.01
N ILE A 431 -21.69 2.61 29.24
CA ILE A 431 -22.92 2.05 28.69
C ILE A 431 -24.11 2.67 29.39
#